data_d11d2fd497388390a823e0ad61e34229
#
_entry.id   d11d2fd497388390a823e0ad61e34229
#
_cell.length_a   1.000
_cell.length_b   1.000
_cell.length_c   1.000
_cell.angle_alpha   90.00
_cell.angle_beta   90.00
_cell.angle_gamma   90.00
#
_symmetry.space_group_name_H-M   'P 1'
#
loop_
_entity.id
_entity.type
_entity.pdbx_description
1 polymer ?
#
loop_
_entity_poly.entity_id
_entity_poly.type
_entity_poly.pdbx_seq_one_letter_code
_entity_poly.pdbx_strand_id
1 'polypeptide(L)'
;MKKKIGIFAVVAVLIITWFVLANKFEDKVRTVYLPILQEKNEKGLIEVDFNNIEIHKYKFAVAITNFVIFPQSDIFQTKLDGISFFYNPLTKNLSVSSFGDRVSIGSGETEMYIANPSFSTQISGSVFQGNMNDIRVTFNTAPQQFLRSADQLPLMTDKGASYEITGKLDEKTNQYLLKLVANTKGISITRDYFKWSHQLTSKNFKITQESQLLTDFLNDIAADYYYATVPDNLIDSSMNVSIAADKSHLENIFKFIQGKIRFEELASNLAKNFNPNKELFDIAILASYGNSLFNNKLSFNLSGDTKDVKGSFDIQDNKNYPKDKGDEIAKLTAELLSKIFNKITKDNLDKSKKLTAEDFMNLANSLIEIKNTEFSTNLTYEIKDSIADANLHFNINEYSIDLEISNKDKERYHGLLVLSDPFKIINAKTKFAHEIVLPLVEKISGEDKTNLNIMQKYISNIESNAFEALKVFSKIPELTQGDKFEADFSYEPKSFSLKINNKSFLEIITDEKIVKFLRGFYTQEDKQDLPKTETSNEDNQESITPDEEIPASSTNNNIKLNSIP
;
A
#
# COMPACT_ATOMS: atom_id res chain seq x y z
N MET A 1 40.78 20.99 -56.81
CA MET A 1 40.28 19.66 -57.14
C MET A 1 40.51 18.62 -56.04
N LYS A 2 41.73 18.42 -55.53
CA LYS A 2 42.07 17.38 -54.53
C LYS A 2 41.18 17.39 -53.26
N LYS A 3 40.82 18.55 -52.69
CA LYS A 3 39.91 18.63 -51.52
C LYS A 3 38.47 18.16 -51.80
N LYS A 4 37.94 18.41 -52.99
CA LYS A 4 36.59 17.94 -53.38
C LYS A 4 36.55 16.43 -53.61
N ILE A 5 37.63 15.84 -54.12
CA ILE A 5 37.75 14.38 -54.30
C ILE A 5 37.83 13.68 -52.94
N GLY A 6 38.55 14.27 -51.94
CA GLY A 6 38.62 13.72 -50.60
C GLY A 6 37.27 13.71 -49.88
N ILE A 7 36.48 14.77 -50.02
CA ILE A 7 35.12 14.81 -49.43
C ILE A 7 34.20 13.78 -50.07
N PHE A 8 34.28 13.62 -51.39
CA PHE A 8 33.47 12.64 -52.12
C PHE A 8 33.83 11.20 -51.72
N ALA A 9 35.11 10.90 -51.51
CA ALA A 9 35.58 9.60 -51.05
C ALA A 9 35.06 9.29 -49.63
N VAL A 10 35.12 10.27 -48.71
CA VAL A 10 34.57 10.11 -47.33
C VAL A 10 33.08 9.89 -47.35
N VAL A 11 32.32 10.64 -48.14
CA VAL A 11 30.86 10.46 -48.28
C VAL A 11 30.54 9.08 -48.86
N ALA A 12 31.28 8.64 -49.88
CA ALA A 12 31.08 7.30 -50.48
C ALA A 12 31.36 6.19 -49.43
N VAL A 13 32.41 6.30 -48.66
CA VAL A 13 32.74 5.36 -47.57
C VAL A 13 31.62 5.33 -46.53
N LEU A 14 31.10 6.48 -46.13
CA LEU A 14 29.98 6.56 -45.16
C LEU A 14 28.70 5.90 -45.73
N ILE A 15 28.40 6.13 -46.97
CA ILE A 15 27.24 5.50 -47.65
C ILE A 15 27.42 3.98 -47.70
N ILE A 16 28.59 3.50 -48.13
CA ILE A 16 28.87 2.05 -48.17
C ILE A 16 28.78 1.44 -46.78
N THR A 17 29.36 2.10 -45.79
CA THR A 17 29.30 1.63 -44.39
C THR A 17 27.85 1.55 -43.91
N TRP A 18 27.02 2.57 -44.23
CA TRP A 18 25.60 2.57 -43.91
C TRP A 18 24.85 1.39 -44.53
N PHE A 19 25.09 1.11 -45.83
CA PHE A 19 24.50 -0.02 -46.54
C PHE A 19 24.90 -1.38 -45.93
N VAL A 20 26.18 -1.53 -45.57
CA VAL A 20 26.68 -2.75 -44.92
C VAL A 20 26.04 -2.93 -43.56
N LEU A 21 25.92 -1.87 -42.75
CA LEU A 21 25.29 -1.92 -41.45
C LEU A 21 23.78 -2.24 -41.58
N ALA A 22 23.09 -1.63 -42.55
CA ALA A 22 21.67 -1.87 -42.81
C ALA A 22 21.38 -3.33 -43.18
N ASN A 23 22.20 -3.92 -44.08
CA ASN A 23 22.07 -5.32 -44.42
C ASN A 23 22.38 -6.26 -43.27
N LYS A 24 23.42 -5.96 -42.47
CA LYS A 24 23.72 -6.72 -41.23
C LYS A 24 22.59 -6.61 -40.18
N PHE A 25 21.95 -5.47 -40.10
CA PHE A 25 20.80 -5.29 -39.22
C PHE A 25 19.63 -6.19 -39.66
N GLU A 26 19.24 -6.11 -40.96
CA GLU A 26 18.16 -6.95 -41.47
C GLU A 26 18.45 -8.44 -41.26
N ASP A 27 19.66 -8.88 -41.60
CA ASP A 27 20.10 -10.28 -41.43
C ASP A 27 20.00 -10.71 -39.95
N LYS A 28 20.53 -9.92 -39.00
CA LYS A 28 20.42 -10.19 -37.57
C LYS A 28 18.97 -10.25 -37.09
N VAL A 29 18.10 -9.35 -37.56
CA VAL A 29 16.69 -9.39 -37.18
C VAL A 29 16.05 -10.70 -37.62
N ARG A 30 16.27 -11.11 -38.87
CA ARG A 30 15.66 -12.31 -39.44
C ARG A 30 16.26 -13.62 -38.92
N THR A 31 17.58 -13.66 -38.70
CA THR A 31 18.28 -14.92 -38.38
C THR A 31 18.51 -15.13 -36.88
N VAL A 32 18.45 -14.08 -36.08
CA VAL A 32 18.76 -14.15 -34.66
C VAL A 32 17.56 -13.70 -33.78
N TYR A 33 17.09 -12.46 -33.97
CA TYR A 33 16.12 -11.91 -33.04
C TYR A 33 14.71 -12.49 -33.16
N LEU A 34 14.22 -12.66 -34.39
CA LEU A 34 12.89 -13.24 -34.61
C LEU A 34 12.82 -14.72 -34.16
N PRO A 35 13.78 -15.59 -34.51
CA PRO A 35 13.79 -16.94 -33.96
C PRO A 35 13.84 -17.01 -32.45
N ILE A 36 14.65 -16.14 -31.79
CA ILE A 36 14.70 -16.07 -30.32
C ILE A 36 13.33 -15.63 -29.75
N LEU A 37 12.68 -14.66 -30.36
CA LEU A 37 11.35 -14.21 -29.93
C LEU A 37 10.33 -15.35 -30.01
N GLN A 38 10.31 -16.07 -31.13
CA GLN A 38 9.43 -17.22 -31.35
C GLN A 38 9.72 -18.35 -30.36
N GLU A 39 10.99 -18.73 -30.19
CA GLU A 39 11.40 -19.76 -29.23
C GLU A 39 10.98 -19.42 -27.78
N LYS A 40 11.12 -18.15 -27.37
CA LYS A 40 10.73 -17.72 -26.02
C LYS A 40 9.22 -17.72 -25.84
N ASN A 41 8.47 -17.34 -26.86
CA ASN A 41 7.02 -17.38 -26.85
C ASN A 41 6.52 -18.84 -26.78
N GLU A 42 7.08 -19.75 -27.56
CA GLU A 42 6.77 -21.18 -27.52
C GLU A 42 7.08 -21.82 -26.16
N LYS A 43 8.15 -21.36 -25.48
CA LYS A 43 8.51 -21.81 -24.14
C LYS A 43 7.68 -21.15 -23.01
N GLY A 44 6.76 -20.25 -23.33
CA GLY A 44 5.99 -19.51 -22.34
C GLY A 44 6.84 -18.59 -21.45
N LEU A 45 8.02 -18.16 -21.92
CA LEU A 45 8.87 -17.17 -21.24
C LEU A 45 8.39 -15.75 -21.49
N ILE A 46 7.70 -15.54 -22.59
CA ILE A 46 6.98 -14.31 -22.96
C ILE A 46 5.63 -14.73 -23.54
N GLU A 47 4.62 -13.91 -23.38
CA GLU A 47 3.29 -14.16 -23.92
C GLU A 47 2.93 -13.01 -24.87
N VAL A 48 3.24 -13.19 -26.16
CA VAL A 48 2.94 -12.20 -27.19
C VAL A 48 2.37 -12.87 -28.43
N ASP A 49 1.51 -12.12 -29.14
CA ASP A 49 1.00 -12.49 -30.47
C ASP A 49 1.12 -11.29 -31.39
N PHE A 50 1.28 -11.54 -32.72
CA PHE A 50 1.42 -10.48 -33.73
C PHE A 50 1.16 -11.02 -35.12
N ASN A 51 0.65 -10.14 -36.00
CA ASN A 51 0.27 -10.55 -37.36
C ASN A 51 1.36 -10.31 -38.39
N ASN A 52 2.02 -9.16 -38.35
CA ASN A 52 2.96 -8.77 -39.40
C ASN A 52 4.19 -8.08 -38.82
N ILE A 53 5.34 -8.35 -39.45
CA ILE A 53 6.63 -7.74 -39.09
C ILE A 53 7.22 -7.12 -40.35
N GLU A 54 7.45 -5.81 -40.31
CA GLU A 54 8.11 -5.05 -41.35
C GLU A 54 9.49 -4.61 -40.94
N ILE A 55 10.50 -4.91 -41.74
CA ILE A 55 11.88 -4.52 -41.44
C ILE A 55 12.27 -3.36 -42.35
N HIS A 56 12.46 -2.20 -41.78
CA HIS A 56 12.91 -0.98 -42.45
C HIS A 56 14.44 -0.84 -42.28
N LYS A 57 15.20 -1.66 -42.99
CA LYS A 57 16.65 -1.81 -42.80
C LYS A 57 17.44 -0.51 -42.86
N TYR A 58 17.13 0.40 -43.78
CA TYR A 58 17.83 1.68 -43.89
C TYR A 58 17.51 2.68 -42.78
N LYS A 59 16.41 2.47 -42.07
CA LYS A 59 16.05 3.21 -40.85
C LYS A 59 16.48 2.48 -39.59
N PHE A 60 17.06 1.26 -39.71
CA PHE A 60 17.36 0.39 -38.55
C PHE A 60 16.14 0.18 -37.68
N ALA A 61 14.97 -0.01 -38.26
CA ALA A 61 13.71 -0.13 -37.57
C ALA A 61 12.98 -1.42 -37.91
N VAL A 62 12.24 -1.92 -36.93
CA VAL A 62 11.30 -3.03 -37.07
C VAL A 62 9.95 -2.54 -36.60
N ALA A 63 8.92 -2.66 -37.44
CA ALA A 63 7.55 -2.38 -37.08
C ALA A 63 6.78 -3.70 -36.97
N ILE A 64 5.99 -3.84 -35.92
CA ILE A 64 5.12 -5.00 -35.68
C ILE A 64 3.70 -4.47 -35.58
N THR A 65 2.78 -5.02 -36.35
CA THR A 65 1.37 -4.63 -36.36
C THR A 65 0.52 -5.67 -35.64
N ASN A 66 -0.59 -5.21 -35.06
CA ASN A 66 -1.49 -6.03 -34.24
C ASN A 66 -0.76 -6.81 -33.17
N PHE A 67 0.01 -6.07 -32.36
CA PHE A 67 0.82 -6.64 -31.31
C PHE A 67 -0.03 -6.84 -30.04
N VAL A 68 -0.11 -8.07 -29.56
CA VAL A 68 -0.88 -8.44 -28.37
C VAL A 68 0.06 -8.95 -27.29
N ILE A 69 -0.05 -8.40 -26.11
CA ILE A 69 0.64 -8.85 -24.91
C ILE A 69 -0.38 -9.57 -24.02
N PHE A 70 0.00 -10.68 -23.41
CA PHE A 70 -0.85 -11.56 -22.61
C PHE A 70 -2.13 -11.99 -23.34
N PRO A 71 -2.02 -12.63 -24.52
CA PRO A 71 -3.18 -12.95 -25.35
C PRO A 71 -4.20 -13.90 -24.70
N GLN A 72 -3.78 -14.64 -23.67
CA GLN A 72 -4.62 -15.58 -22.92
C GLN A 72 -5.31 -14.94 -21.69
N SER A 73 -5.00 -13.69 -21.37
CA SER A 73 -5.55 -13.01 -20.20
C SER A 73 -6.72 -12.10 -20.58
N ASP A 74 -7.88 -12.32 -19.97
CA ASP A 74 -9.03 -11.43 -20.18
C ASP A 74 -8.85 -10.05 -19.55
N ILE A 75 -7.96 -9.91 -18.57
CA ILE A 75 -7.76 -8.69 -17.79
C ILE A 75 -6.57 -7.89 -18.28
N PHE A 76 -5.44 -8.59 -18.48
CA PHE A 76 -4.17 -7.96 -18.80
C PHE A 76 -3.85 -8.00 -20.28
N GLN A 77 -4.75 -8.60 -21.09
CA GLN A 77 -4.58 -8.57 -22.54
C GLN A 77 -4.44 -7.13 -23.01
N THR A 78 -3.31 -6.82 -23.61
CA THR A 78 -3.05 -5.48 -24.18
C THR A 78 -2.84 -5.61 -25.67
N LYS A 79 -3.70 -4.97 -26.46
CA LYS A 79 -3.63 -4.96 -27.93
C LYS A 79 -3.17 -3.59 -28.40
N LEU A 80 -2.12 -3.55 -29.18
CA LEU A 80 -1.59 -2.35 -29.83
C LEU A 80 -1.78 -2.48 -31.35
N ASP A 81 -2.23 -1.43 -31.98
CA ASP A 81 -2.27 -1.37 -33.46
C ASP A 81 -0.88 -1.61 -34.03
N GLY A 82 0.14 -1.07 -33.37
CA GLY A 82 1.50 -1.36 -33.73
C GLY A 82 2.54 -0.84 -32.75
N ILE A 83 3.70 -1.48 -32.82
CA ILE A 83 4.89 -1.13 -32.04
C ILE A 83 6.11 -1.07 -32.96
N SER A 84 6.92 -0.06 -32.85
CA SER A 84 8.14 0.10 -33.62
C SER A 84 9.38 0.10 -32.73
N PHE A 85 10.40 -0.59 -33.17
CA PHE A 85 11.71 -0.67 -32.56
C PHE A 85 12.70 0.00 -33.50
N PHE A 86 13.37 1.03 -33.00
CA PHE A 86 14.40 1.75 -33.74
C PHE A 86 15.74 1.60 -33.04
N TYR A 87 16.70 1.03 -33.72
CA TYR A 87 18.07 0.89 -33.25
C TYR A 87 18.98 1.96 -33.86
N ASN A 88 19.61 2.78 -32.99
CA ASN A 88 20.61 3.73 -33.44
C ASN A 88 22.00 3.08 -33.44
N PRO A 89 22.61 2.83 -34.61
CA PRO A 89 23.90 2.12 -34.68
C PRO A 89 25.09 2.96 -34.16
N LEU A 90 24.93 4.29 -34.06
CA LEU A 90 25.98 5.19 -33.59
C LEU A 90 26.02 5.25 -32.06
N THR A 91 24.87 5.45 -31.43
CA THR A 91 24.74 5.50 -29.97
C THR A 91 24.49 4.15 -29.34
N LYS A 92 24.18 3.12 -30.16
CA LYS A 92 23.78 1.78 -29.74
C LYS A 92 22.53 1.75 -28.86
N ASN A 93 21.69 2.76 -28.95
CA ASN A 93 20.44 2.83 -28.20
C ASN A 93 19.30 2.20 -28.99
N LEU A 94 18.39 1.52 -28.29
CA LEU A 94 17.11 1.07 -28.81
C LEU A 94 16.04 2.04 -28.35
N SER A 95 15.25 2.54 -29.29
CA SER A 95 14.02 3.27 -29.00
C SER A 95 12.83 2.40 -29.36
N VAL A 96 11.83 2.38 -28.52
CA VAL A 96 10.56 1.67 -28.75
C VAL A 96 9.45 2.69 -28.66
N SER A 97 8.52 2.66 -29.62
CA SER A 97 7.36 3.55 -29.64
C SER A 97 6.12 2.84 -30.16
N SER A 98 4.96 3.25 -29.69
CA SER A 98 3.68 2.84 -30.29
C SER A 98 3.42 3.63 -31.57
N PHE A 99 2.64 3.04 -32.44
CA PHE A 99 2.02 3.73 -33.58
C PHE A 99 0.60 3.19 -33.77
N GLY A 100 -0.23 3.95 -34.49
CA GLY A 100 -1.65 3.68 -34.66
C GLY A 100 -2.50 4.49 -33.68
N ASP A 101 -3.79 4.37 -33.81
CA ASP A 101 -4.74 5.27 -33.15
C ASP A 101 -5.28 4.69 -31.84
N ARG A 102 -4.96 3.43 -31.53
CA ARG A 102 -5.61 2.72 -30.45
C ARG A 102 -4.69 1.72 -29.74
N VAL A 103 -4.80 1.72 -28.43
CA VAL A 103 -4.37 0.62 -27.55
C VAL A 103 -5.58 0.17 -26.75
N SER A 104 -5.84 -1.13 -26.65
CA SER A 104 -6.87 -1.66 -25.76
C SER A 104 -6.27 -2.49 -24.64
N ILE A 105 -6.87 -2.42 -23.46
CA ILE A 105 -6.51 -3.18 -22.27
C ILE A 105 -7.74 -3.94 -21.79
N GLY A 106 -7.61 -5.22 -21.54
CA GLY A 106 -8.69 -6.11 -21.21
C GLY A 106 -9.38 -6.70 -22.43
N SER A 107 -10.47 -7.41 -22.22
CA SER A 107 -11.26 -8.02 -23.29
C SER A 107 -12.76 -7.95 -23.00
N GLY A 108 -13.57 -7.91 -24.07
CA GLY A 108 -15.02 -7.91 -23.97
C GLY A 108 -15.59 -6.71 -23.22
N GLU A 109 -16.47 -6.94 -22.27
CA GLU A 109 -17.18 -5.87 -21.54
C GLU A 109 -16.26 -5.03 -20.63
N THR A 110 -15.09 -5.55 -20.30
CA THR A 110 -14.10 -4.88 -19.45
C THR A 110 -13.00 -4.18 -20.25
N GLU A 111 -13.08 -4.22 -21.58
CA GLU A 111 -12.08 -3.60 -22.43
C GLU A 111 -12.10 -2.07 -22.29
N MET A 112 -10.92 -1.50 -22.09
CA MET A 112 -10.67 -0.06 -22.05
C MET A 112 -9.72 0.31 -23.19
N TYR A 113 -9.97 1.46 -23.79
CA TYR A 113 -9.18 1.94 -24.93
C TYR A 113 -8.40 3.19 -24.55
N ILE A 114 -7.15 3.24 -24.96
CA ILE A 114 -6.35 4.46 -24.96
C ILE A 114 -6.44 5.07 -26.35
N ALA A 115 -7.01 6.25 -26.44
CA ALA A 115 -7.08 7.00 -27.68
C ALA A 115 -5.77 7.74 -27.92
N ASN A 116 -5.28 7.70 -29.18
CA ASN A 116 -4.03 8.31 -29.61
C ASN A 116 -2.85 7.95 -28.69
N PRO A 117 -2.59 6.67 -28.47
CA PRO A 117 -1.55 6.24 -27.55
C PRO A 117 -0.19 6.72 -28.08
N SER A 118 0.51 7.45 -27.24
CA SER A 118 1.88 7.86 -27.56
C SER A 118 2.77 7.54 -26.38
N PHE A 119 3.56 6.51 -26.51
CA PHE A 119 4.65 6.23 -25.59
C PHE A 119 5.97 6.09 -26.32
N SER A 120 7.05 6.45 -25.65
CA SER A 120 8.40 6.23 -26.14
C SER A 120 9.29 5.70 -25.03
N THR A 121 10.08 4.70 -25.36
CA THR A 121 11.08 4.12 -24.47
C THR A 121 12.44 4.19 -25.13
N GLN A 122 13.46 4.58 -24.37
CA GLN A 122 14.85 4.49 -24.79
C GLN A 122 15.62 3.57 -23.85
N ILE A 123 16.36 2.64 -24.40
CA ILE A 123 17.16 1.67 -23.66
C ILE A 123 18.61 1.83 -24.12
N SER A 124 19.54 2.00 -23.18
CA SER A 124 20.96 2.15 -23.50
C SER A 124 21.52 0.90 -24.17
N GLY A 125 22.43 1.08 -25.11
CA GLY A 125 23.02 -0.02 -25.91
C GLY A 125 23.84 -1.01 -25.09
N SER A 126 24.33 -0.63 -23.92
CA SER A 126 25.06 -1.52 -23.02
C SER A 126 24.22 -2.70 -22.55
N VAL A 127 22.92 -2.53 -22.36
CA VAL A 127 21.98 -3.59 -21.99
C VAL A 127 21.94 -4.70 -23.04
N PHE A 128 21.93 -4.33 -24.34
CA PHE A 128 21.90 -5.30 -25.44
C PHE A 128 23.21 -6.08 -25.63
N GLN A 129 24.32 -5.49 -25.15
CA GLN A 129 25.64 -6.13 -25.20
C GLN A 129 25.89 -7.04 -24.02
N GLY A 130 24.92 -7.15 -23.10
CA GLY A 130 25.10 -7.89 -21.85
C GLY A 130 26.00 -7.17 -20.84
N ASN A 131 26.35 -5.93 -21.11
CA ASN A 131 27.11 -5.09 -20.19
C ASN A 131 26.14 -4.33 -19.30
N MET A 132 26.12 -4.68 -18.02
CA MET A 132 25.23 -4.09 -17.01
C MET A 132 25.89 -2.95 -16.22
N ASN A 133 27.10 -2.53 -16.61
CA ASN A 133 27.84 -1.52 -15.86
C ASN A 133 27.20 -0.11 -15.93
N ASP A 134 26.41 0.13 -16.95
CA ASP A 134 25.69 1.40 -17.12
C ASP A 134 24.39 1.14 -17.89
N ILE A 135 23.27 1.21 -17.18
CA ILE A 135 21.94 0.99 -17.74
C ILE A 135 21.16 2.30 -17.62
N ARG A 136 20.51 2.67 -18.70
CA ARG A 136 19.54 3.74 -18.70
C ARG A 136 18.34 3.33 -19.55
N VAL A 137 17.17 3.33 -18.92
CA VAL A 137 15.88 3.11 -19.57
C VAL A 137 15.00 4.30 -19.25
N THR A 138 14.49 4.97 -20.24
CA THR A 138 13.47 6.01 -20.07
C THR A 138 12.18 5.57 -20.73
N PHE A 139 11.08 5.82 -20.07
CA PHE A 139 9.74 5.59 -20.60
C PHE A 139 8.93 6.87 -20.41
N ASN A 140 8.32 7.39 -21.49
CA ASN A 140 7.51 8.59 -21.43
C ASN A 140 6.18 8.33 -22.14
N THR A 141 5.11 8.84 -21.56
CA THR A 141 3.80 8.91 -22.18
C THR A 141 3.44 10.36 -22.46
N ALA A 142 2.86 10.63 -23.63
CA ALA A 142 2.17 11.90 -23.87
C ALA A 142 0.82 11.91 -23.13
N PRO A 143 0.14 13.07 -23.07
CA PRO A 143 -1.22 13.12 -22.53
C PRO A 143 -2.15 12.14 -23.28
N GLN A 144 -2.91 11.37 -22.51
CA GLN A 144 -3.73 10.28 -23.04
C GLN A 144 -5.12 10.30 -22.42
N GLN A 145 -6.10 9.80 -23.17
CA GLN A 145 -7.46 9.60 -22.69
C GLN A 145 -7.78 8.11 -22.72
N PHE A 146 -8.36 7.64 -21.65
CA PHE A 146 -8.80 6.27 -21.50
C PHE A 146 -10.32 6.23 -21.65
N LEU A 147 -10.79 5.48 -22.64
CA LEU A 147 -12.18 5.43 -23.08
C LEU A 147 -12.72 4.01 -22.93
N ARG A 148 -14.01 3.86 -22.68
CA ARG A 148 -14.69 2.57 -22.80
C ARG A 148 -15.12 2.28 -24.24
N SER A 149 -15.49 3.31 -24.98
CA SER A 149 -15.79 3.24 -26.43
C SER A 149 -15.43 4.56 -27.10
N ALA A 150 -15.29 4.55 -28.43
CA ALA A 150 -14.89 5.72 -29.21
C ALA A 150 -15.81 6.94 -29.05
N ASP A 151 -17.09 6.71 -28.71
CA ASP A 151 -18.12 7.75 -28.64
C ASP A 151 -18.45 8.18 -27.19
N GLN A 152 -17.71 7.70 -26.19
CA GLN A 152 -17.96 8.01 -24.78
C GLN A 152 -16.99 9.04 -24.23
N LEU A 153 -17.43 9.71 -23.15
CA LEU A 153 -16.55 10.57 -22.36
C LEU A 153 -15.39 9.75 -21.77
N PRO A 154 -14.21 10.35 -21.63
CA PRO A 154 -13.07 9.65 -21.04
C PRO A 154 -13.38 9.13 -19.65
N LEU A 155 -13.01 7.87 -19.37
CA LEU A 155 -13.00 7.30 -18.02
C LEU A 155 -11.94 7.96 -17.17
N MET A 156 -10.79 8.22 -17.79
CA MET A 156 -9.63 8.82 -17.14
C MET A 156 -8.84 9.62 -18.19
N THR A 157 -8.26 10.71 -17.74
CA THR A 157 -7.32 11.49 -18.54
C THR A 157 -6.00 11.58 -17.79
N ASP A 158 -4.91 11.17 -18.41
CA ASP A 158 -3.53 11.32 -17.94
C ASP A 158 -2.86 12.47 -18.71
N LYS A 159 -2.25 13.42 -18.01
CA LYS A 159 -1.48 14.52 -18.61
C LYS A 159 -0.07 14.12 -19.01
N GLY A 160 0.25 12.85 -18.87
CA GLY A 160 1.52 12.26 -19.21
C GLY A 160 2.34 11.86 -18.00
N ALA A 161 3.19 10.86 -18.20
CA ALA A 161 4.08 10.31 -17.19
C ALA A 161 5.50 10.17 -17.73
N SER A 162 6.47 10.22 -16.85
CA SER A 162 7.85 9.92 -17.17
C SER A 162 8.44 8.96 -16.13
N TYR A 163 9.15 7.97 -16.62
CA TYR A 163 9.86 6.98 -15.82
C TYR A 163 11.30 6.92 -16.31
N GLU A 164 12.24 6.92 -15.39
CA GLU A 164 13.64 6.73 -15.69
C GLU A 164 14.23 5.68 -14.75
N ILE A 165 14.79 4.63 -15.32
CA ILE A 165 15.54 3.61 -14.61
C ILE A 165 17.01 3.79 -14.99
N THR A 166 17.86 3.99 -14.00
CA THR A 166 19.33 4.02 -14.18
C THR A 166 19.95 2.95 -13.31
N GLY A 167 20.95 2.29 -13.84
CA GLY A 167 21.71 1.28 -13.12
C GLY A 167 23.20 1.49 -13.33
N LYS A 168 23.99 1.49 -12.24
CA LYS A 168 25.42 1.67 -12.28
C LYS A 168 26.13 0.68 -11.37
N LEU A 169 27.13 -0.02 -11.88
CA LEU A 169 28.01 -0.86 -11.08
C LEU A 169 29.09 -0.01 -10.40
N ASP A 170 29.23 -0.13 -9.10
CA ASP A 170 30.42 0.30 -8.38
C ASP A 170 31.44 -0.85 -8.38
N GLU A 171 32.47 -0.71 -9.19
CA GLU A 171 33.52 -1.73 -9.34
C GLU A 171 34.34 -1.97 -8.06
N LYS A 172 34.37 -1.00 -7.13
CA LYS A 172 35.13 -1.13 -5.89
C LYS A 172 34.42 -2.02 -4.87
N THR A 173 33.10 -1.84 -4.74
CA THR A 173 32.29 -2.60 -3.78
C THR A 173 31.62 -3.82 -4.39
N ASN A 174 31.65 -3.97 -5.73
CA ASN A 174 30.89 -4.95 -6.50
C ASN A 174 29.37 -4.84 -6.28
N GLN A 175 28.92 -3.67 -5.83
CA GLN A 175 27.51 -3.37 -5.66
C GLN A 175 26.96 -2.67 -6.90
N TYR A 176 25.70 -2.95 -7.17
CA TYR A 176 24.95 -2.31 -8.24
C TYR A 176 23.92 -1.36 -7.66
N LEU A 177 24.02 -0.09 -8.03
CA LEU A 177 23.04 0.92 -7.66
C LEU A 177 22.00 1.05 -8.77
N LEU A 178 20.75 0.68 -8.47
CA LEU A 178 19.59 0.85 -9.31
C LEU A 178 18.77 2.03 -8.79
N LYS A 179 18.40 2.95 -9.67
CA LYS A 179 17.48 4.07 -9.35
C LYS A 179 16.30 4.07 -10.31
N LEU A 180 15.10 4.20 -9.77
CA LEU A 180 13.88 4.45 -10.49
C LEU A 180 13.33 5.81 -10.08
N VAL A 181 13.09 6.67 -11.07
CA VAL A 181 12.35 7.93 -10.89
C VAL A 181 11.08 7.84 -11.72
N ALA A 182 9.94 8.03 -11.09
CA ALA A 182 8.64 8.03 -11.73
C ALA A 182 7.88 9.31 -11.38
N ASN A 183 7.32 9.97 -12.38
CA ASN A 183 6.52 11.17 -12.20
C ASN A 183 5.28 11.10 -13.09
N THR A 184 4.12 11.44 -12.56
CA THR A 184 2.91 11.71 -13.33
C THR A 184 2.58 13.20 -13.27
N LYS A 185 2.08 13.76 -14.37
CA LYS A 185 1.76 15.18 -14.50
C LYS A 185 0.31 15.51 -14.12
N GLY A 186 -0.38 14.55 -13.60
CA GLY A 186 -1.76 14.66 -13.18
C GLY A 186 -2.67 13.67 -13.87
N ILE A 187 -3.49 13.03 -13.06
CA ILE A 187 -4.50 12.07 -13.49
C ILE A 187 -5.86 12.63 -13.08
N SER A 188 -6.78 12.72 -14.04
CA SER A 188 -8.18 13.02 -13.80
C SER A 188 -9.01 11.77 -14.03
N ILE A 189 -9.84 11.42 -13.06
CA ILE A 189 -10.67 10.21 -13.07
C ILE A 189 -12.13 10.63 -13.18
N THR A 190 -12.96 9.92 -13.96
CA THR A 190 -14.39 10.18 -14.06
C THR A 190 -15.23 9.21 -13.23
N ARG A 191 -16.51 9.53 -13.00
CA ARG A 191 -17.44 8.61 -12.31
C ARG A 191 -17.56 7.27 -13.01
N ASP A 192 -17.51 7.25 -14.34
CA ASP A 192 -17.60 6.02 -15.11
C ASP A 192 -16.39 5.10 -14.93
N TYR A 193 -15.23 5.66 -14.54
CA TYR A 193 -14.07 4.86 -14.15
C TYR A 193 -14.36 4.00 -12.92
N PHE A 194 -14.99 4.54 -11.89
CA PHE A 194 -15.34 3.77 -10.69
C PHE A 194 -16.29 2.62 -11.02
N LYS A 195 -17.28 2.84 -11.89
CA LYS A 195 -18.18 1.78 -12.35
C LYS A 195 -17.45 0.71 -13.14
N TRP A 196 -16.59 1.13 -14.06
CA TRP A 196 -15.80 0.20 -14.87
C TRP A 196 -14.83 -0.61 -14.02
N SER A 197 -14.06 0.02 -13.13
CA SER A 197 -13.10 -0.67 -12.25
C SER A 197 -13.79 -1.68 -11.34
N HIS A 198 -15.01 -1.36 -10.88
CA HIS A 198 -15.81 -2.28 -10.10
C HIS A 198 -16.28 -3.50 -10.92
N GLN A 199 -16.77 -3.29 -12.14
CA GLN A 199 -17.15 -4.39 -13.03
C GLN A 199 -15.97 -5.34 -13.29
N LEU A 200 -14.78 -4.77 -13.52
CA LEU A 200 -13.54 -5.52 -13.67
C LEU A 200 -13.22 -6.36 -12.43
N THR A 201 -13.30 -5.76 -11.25
CA THR A 201 -13.05 -6.43 -9.96
C THR A 201 -14.07 -7.54 -9.69
N SER A 202 -15.35 -7.26 -9.86
CA SER A 202 -16.44 -8.21 -9.61
C SER A 202 -16.36 -9.44 -10.51
N LYS A 203 -16.01 -9.26 -11.78
CA LYS A 203 -15.85 -10.36 -12.74
C LYS A 203 -14.71 -11.29 -12.34
N ASN A 204 -13.60 -10.73 -11.86
CA ASN A 204 -12.38 -11.48 -11.59
C ASN A 204 -12.40 -12.21 -10.25
N PHE A 205 -13.00 -11.61 -9.22
CA PHE A 205 -13.07 -12.19 -7.88
C PHE A 205 -14.34 -13.00 -7.61
N LYS A 206 -15.22 -13.21 -8.62
CA LYS A 206 -16.48 -13.97 -8.49
C LYS A 206 -17.30 -13.57 -7.25
N ILE A 207 -17.46 -12.27 -7.07
CA ILE A 207 -18.19 -11.70 -5.93
C ILE A 207 -19.66 -12.18 -5.98
N THR A 208 -20.23 -12.55 -4.84
CA THR A 208 -21.65 -12.96 -4.76
C THR A 208 -22.57 -11.79 -5.11
N GLN A 209 -23.78 -12.08 -5.57
CA GLN A 209 -24.75 -11.04 -5.97
C GLN A 209 -25.06 -10.04 -4.83
N GLU A 210 -25.12 -10.51 -3.58
CA GLU A 210 -25.32 -9.64 -2.42
C GLU A 210 -24.11 -8.74 -2.15
N SER A 211 -22.91 -9.31 -2.22
CA SER A 211 -21.68 -8.55 -2.11
C SER A 211 -21.53 -7.54 -3.26
N GLN A 212 -22.03 -7.86 -4.45
CA GLN A 212 -22.00 -6.97 -5.60
C GLN A 212 -22.85 -5.72 -5.39
N LEU A 213 -24.08 -5.88 -4.87
CA LEU A 213 -24.96 -4.74 -4.56
C LEU A 213 -24.33 -3.79 -3.53
N LEU A 214 -23.66 -4.32 -2.51
CA LEU A 214 -22.94 -3.52 -1.54
C LEU A 214 -21.75 -2.81 -2.17
N THR A 215 -21.01 -3.49 -3.02
CA THR A 215 -19.80 -2.96 -3.66
C THR A 215 -20.15 -1.90 -4.71
N ASP A 216 -21.24 -2.06 -5.48
CA ASP A 216 -21.76 -1.02 -6.39
C ASP A 216 -22.12 0.26 -5.63
N PHE A 217 -22.80 0.09 -4.50
CA PHE A 217 -23.14 1.21 -3.64
C PHE A 217 -21.92 1.91 -3.03
N LEU A 218 -20.91 1.16 -2.57
CA LEU A 218 -19.68 1.73 -2.05
C LEU A 218 -18.87 2.46 -3.13
N ASN A 219 -18.93 1.98 -4.38
CA ASN A 219 -18.29 2.67 -5.51
C ASN A 219 -18.94 3.99 -5.86
N ASP A 220 -20.29 4.05 -5.87
CA ASP A 220 -21.01 5.31 -6.08
C ASP A 220 -20.64 6.34 -5.00
N ILE A 221 -20.55 5.87 -3.74
CA ILE A 221 -20.10 6.68 -2.61
C ILE A 221 -18.65 7.15 -2.78
N ALA A 222 -17.75 6.24 -3.15
CA ALA A 222 -16.34 6.57 -3.36
C ALA A 222 -16.16 7.59 -4.49
N ALA A 223 -16.94 7.45 -5.58
CA ALA A 223 -16.93 8.40 -6.68
C ALA A 223 -17.42 9.78 -6.24
N ASP A 224 -18.56 9.86 -5.54
CA ASP A 224 -19.11 11.12 -5.04
C ASP A 224 -18.13 11.81 -4.08
N TYR A 225 -17.50 11.03 -3.20
CA TYR A 225 -16.49 11.53 -2.27
C TYR A 225 -15.23 12.03 -2.98
N TYR A 226 -14.73 11.28 -3.97
CA TYR A 226 -13.58 11.67 -4.77
C TYR A 226 -13.80 13.03 -5.43
N TYR A 227 -14.95 13.21 -6.09
CA TYR A 227 -15.27 14.47 -6.77
C TYR A 227 -15.42 15.65 -5.82
N ALA A 228 -15.88 15.41 -4.60
CA ALA A 228 -15.98 16.44 -3.59
C ALA A 228 -14.63 16.86 -3.01
N THR A 229 -13.72 15.91 -2.87
CA THR A 229 -12.46 16.08 -2.13
C THR A 229 -11.26 16.40 -3.02
N VAL A 230 -11.34 16.10 -4.31
CA VAL A 230 -10.24 16.32 -5.27
C VAL A 230 -10.60 17.48 -6.20
N PRO A 231 -10.05 18.68 -5.99
CA PRO A 231 -10.30 19.83 -6.88
C PRO A 231 -9.75 19.49 -8.26
N ASP A 232 -10.51 19.88 -9.28
CA ASP A 232 -10.18 19.66 -10.69
C ASP A 232 -9.88 18.20 -11.06
N ASN A 233 -10.17 17.26 -10.14
CA ASN A 233 -9.91 15.82 -10.31
C ASN A 233 -8.47 15.49 -10.75
N LEU A 234 -7.50 16.31 -10.36
CA LEU A 234 -6.10 16.14 -10.71
C LEU A 234 -5.28 15.71 -9.52
N ILE A 235 -4.54 14.64 -9.71
CA ILE A 235 -3.63 14.07 -8.71
C ILE A 235 -2.25 13.96 -9.35
N ASP A 236 -1.30 14.67 -8.78
CA ASP A 236 0.10 14.54 -9.16
C ASP A 236 0.79 13.51 -8.26
N SER A 237 1.67 12.72 -8.82
CA SER A 237 2.48 11.80 -8.02
C SER A 237 3.93 11.76 -8.49
N SER A 238 4.83 11.57 -7.55
CA SER A 238 6.22 11.28 -7.83
C SER A 238 6.73 10.14 -6.94
N MET A 239 7.62 9.33 -7.47
CA MET A 239 8.27 8.25 -6.74
C MET A 239 9.74 8.17 -7.14
N ASN A 240 10.61 8.13 -6.14
CA ASN A 240 12.03 7.87 -6.30
C ASN A 240 12.40 6.64 -5.49
N VAL A 241 12.96 5.63 -6.15
CA VAL A 241 13.44 4.40 -5.52
C VAL A 241 14.92 4.26 -5.81
N SER A 242 15.71 4.00 -4.78
CA SER A 242 17.15 3.71 -4.91
C SER A 242 17.42 2.38 -4.21
N ILE A 243 18.06 1.46 -4.90
CA ILE A 243 18.40 0.14 -4.38
C ILE A 243 19.87 -0.12 -4.71
N ALA A 244 20.65 -0.41 -3.67
CA ALA A 244 21.99 -0.95 -3.85
C ALA A 244 22.02 -2.41 -3.40
N ALA A 245 22.55 -3.30 -4.22
CA ALA A 245 22.59 -4.72 -3.96
C ALA A 245 23.83 -5.35 -4.61
N ASP A 246 24.22 -6.54 -4.17
CA ASP A 246 25.29 -7.31 -4.80
C ASP A 246 24.95 -7.59 -6.28
N LYS A 247 25.99 -7.51 -7.12
CA LYS A 247 25.87 -7.69 -8.57
C LYS A 247 25.20 -9.01 -8.95
N SER A 248 25.48 -10.08 -8.22
CA SER A 248 24.97 -11.43 -8.52
C SER A 248 23.44 -11.52 -8.45
N HIS A 249 22.81 -10.80 -7.54
CA HIS A 249 21.35 -10.79 -7.43
C HIS A 249 20.71 -10.07 -8.61
N LEU A 250 21.27 -8.95 -8.99
CA LEU A 250 20.76 -8.17 -10.12
C LEU A 250 20.96 -8.89 -11.45
N GLU A 251 22.05 -9.66 -11.60
CA GLU A 251 22.24 -10.52 -12.78
C GLU A 251 21.10 -11.52 -12.97
N ASN A 252 20.58 -12.10 -11.90
CA ASN A 252 19.43 -13.00 -11.97
C ASN A 252 18.13 -12.25 -12.33
N ILE A 253 17.91 -11.07 -11.75
CA ILE A 253 16.79 -10.22 -12.10
C ILE A 253 16.85 -9.84 -13.60
N PHE A 254 18.03 -9.47 -14.10
CA PHE A 254 18.19 -9.15 -15.52
C PHE A 254 18.01 -10.37 -16.43
N LYS A 255 18.43 -11.55 -16.02
CA LYS A 255 18.15 -12.80 -16.76
C LYS A 255 16.64 -13.04 -16.86
N PHE A 256 15.90 -12.77 -15.80
CA PHE A 256 14.43 -12.85 -15.81
C PHE A 256 13.82 -11.81 -16.76
N ILE A 257 14.19 -10.53 -16.63
CA ILE A 257 13.71 -9.45 -17.52
C ILE A 257 14.04 -9.74 -18.99
N GLN A 258 15.20 -10.35 -19.25
CA GLN A 258 15.58 -10.79 -20.60
C GLN A 258 14.84 -12.05 -21.06
N GLY A 259 13.94 -12.62 -20.26
CA GLY A 259 13.24 -13.87 -20.53
C GLY A 259 14.20 -15.08 -20.69
N LYS A 260 15.32 -15.08 -19.96
CA LYS A 260 16.27 -16.20 -19.96
C LYS A 260 15.94 -17.23 -18.90
N ILE A 261 15.25 -16.84 -17.85
CA ILE A 261 14.80 -17.69 -16.75
C ILE A 261 13.34 -17.39 -16.41
N ARG A 262 12.63 -18.36 -15.83
CA ARG A 262 11.26 -18.20 -15.32
C ARG A 262 11.26 -17.58 -13.93
N PHE A 263 10.10 -17.13 -13.48
CA PHE A 263 9.94 -16.52 -12.15
C PHE A 263 10.34 -17.48 -11.02
N GLU A 264 9.96 -18.74 -11.11
CA GLU A 264 10.30 -19.77 -10.11
C GLU A 264 11.83 -19.99 -10.03
N GLU A 265 12.50 -19.94 -11.18
CA GLU A 265 13.96 -20.04 -11.24
C GLU A 265 14.63 -18.79 -10.68
N LEU A 266 14.09 -17.60 -10.96
CA LEU A 266 14.54 -16.36 -10.32
C LEU A 266 14.44 -16.45 -8.80
N ALA A 267 13.27 -16.83 -8.27
CA ALA A 267 13.03 -16.96 -6.84
C ALA A 267 13.99 -17.99 -6.20
N SER A 268 14.18 -19.15 -6.87
CA SER A 268 15.12 -20.19 -6.42
C SER A 268 16.59 -19.70 -6.43
N ASN A 269 16.99 -18.96 -7.46
CA ASN A 269 18.36 -18.44 -7.57
C ASN A 269 18.63 -17.34 -6.55
N LEU A 270 17.66 -16.45 -6.31
CA LEU A 270 17.76 -15.43 -5.26
C LEU A 270 17.87 -16.09 -3.88
N ALA A 271 17.04 -17.08 -3.59
CA ALA A 271 17.08 -17.80 -2.31
C ALA A 271 18.37 -18.59 -2.10
N LYS A 272 18.89 -19.26 -3.14
CA LYS A 272 20.14 -20.05 -3.07
C LYS A 272 21.40 -19.19 -2.93
N ASN A 273 21.39 -18.02 -3.59
CA ASN A 273 22.55 -17.12 -3.60
C ASN A 273 22.52 -16.14 -2.44
N PHE A 274 21.41 -16.10 -1.69
CA PHE A 274 21.31 -15.25 -0.51
C PHE A 274 22.26 -15.72 0.57
N ASN A 275 23.31 -14.94 0.82
CA ASN A 275 24.23 -15.17 1.91
C ASN A 275 24.03 -14.12 2.99
N PRO A 276 23.22 -14.43 4.00
CA PRO A 276 22.85 -13.46 5.01
C PRO A 276 24.04 -12.81 5.73
N ASN A 277 25.23 -13.41 5.71
CA ASN A 277 26.41 -12.92 6.42
C ASN A 277 27.31 -11.98 5.59
N LYS A 278 26.96 -11.67 4.35
CA LYS A 278 27.82 -10.89 3.44
C LYS A 278 27.07 -9.83 2.62
N GLU A 279 25.75 -9.84 2.65
CA GLU A 279 24.97 -8.97 1.78
C GLU A 279 24.75 -7.63 2.42
N LEU A 280 25.31 -6.61 1.80
CA LEU A 280 24.98 -5.23 2.07
C LEU A 280 23.78 -4.86 1.19
N PHE A 281 22.79 -4.24 1.79
CA PHE A 281 21.67 -3.66 1.09
C PHE A 281 21.48 -2.20 1.50
N ASP A 282 21.03 -1.40 0.56
CA ASP A 282 20.65 -0.01 0.76
C ASP A 282 19.44 0.26 -0.12
N ILE A 283 18.29 0.51 0.51
CA ILE A 283 17.01 0.75 -0.14
C ILE A 283 16.49 2.08 0.36
N ALA A 284 16.24 2.99 -0.55
CA ALA A 284 15.60 4.26 -0.26
C ALA A 284 14.39 4.45 -1.19
N ILE A 285 13.24 4.73 -0.61
CA ILE A 285 12.02 5.04 -1.34
C ILE A 285 11.51 6.39 -0.83
N LEU A 286 11.30 7.32 -1.76
CA LEU A 286 10.63 8.58 -1.51
C LEU A 286 9.48 8.70 -2.49
N ALA A 287 8.26 8.77 -1.97
CA ALA A 287 7.06 8.95 -2.76
C ALA A 287 6.28 10.17 -2.29
N SER A 288 5.68 10.89 -3.20
CA SER A 288 4.73 11.94 -2.90
C SER A 288 3.49 11.79 -3.78
N TYR A 289 2.35 12.15 -3.23
CA TYR A 289 1.07 12.05 -3.87
C TYR A 289 0.14 13.13 -3.31
N GLY A 290 -0.51 13.87 -4.18
CA GLY A 290 -1.44 14.88 -3.69
C GLY A 290 -1.84 15.94 -4.72
N ASN A 291 -2.54 16.93 -4.22
CA ASN A 291 -3.00 18.10 -4.95
C ASN A 291 -3.02 19.33 -4.00
N SER A 292 -3.77 20.37 -4.34
CA SER A 292 -3.88 21.57 -3.52
C SER A 292 -4.60 21.37 -2.17
N LEU A 293 -5.38 20.29 -1.99
CA LEU A 293 -6.15 20.03 -0.77
C LEU A 293 -5.49 19.00 0.16
N PHE A 294 -4.70 18.10 -0.39
CA PHE A 294 -4.00 17.12 0.42
C PHE A 294 -2.63 16.83 -0.16
N ASN A 295 -1.69 16.49 0.71
CA ASN A 295 -0.34 16.13 0.32
C ASN A 295 0.14 14.99 1.22
N ASN A 296 0.40 13.86 0.60
CA ASN A 296 0.93 12.68 1.24
C ASN A 296 2.39 12.48 0.84
N LYS A 297 3.24 12.24 1.81
CA LYS A 297 4.64 11.89 1.59
C LYS A 297 4.97 10.60 2.32
N LEU A 298 5.73 9.76 1.68
CA LEU A 298 6.26 8.52 2.22
C LEU A 298 7.78 8.54 2.02
N SER A 299 8.52 8.31 3.08
CA SER A 299 9.94 8.02 3.03
C SER A 299 10.21 6.69 3.72
N PHE A 300 10.95 5.83 3.06
CA PHE A 300 11.41 4.56 3.61
C PHE A 300 12.89 4.39 3.30
N ASN A 301 13.67 4.09 4.32
CA ASN A 301 15.07 3.77 4.17
C ASN A 301 15.38 2.49 4.95
N LEU A 302 16.16 1.62 4.34
CA LEU A 302 16.63 0.38 4.93
C LEU A 302 18.04 0.12 4.45
N SER A 303 19.00 0.01 5.35
CA SER A 303 20.38 -0.28 4.99
C SER A 303 21.04 -1.20 6.03
N GLY A 304 22.05 -1.91 5.61
CA GLY A 304 22.83 -2.78 6.48
C GLY A 304 23.16 -4.11 5.88
N ASP A 305 23.48 -5.04 6.76
CA ASP A 305 23.65 -6.46 6.46
C ASP A 305 22.76 -7.28 7.42
N THR A 306 22.94 -8.59 7.48
CA THR A 306 22.11 -9.44 8.34
C THR A 306 22.39 -9.37 9.83
N LYS A 307 23.48 -8.71 10.23
CA LYS A 307 23.84 -8.52 11.64
C LYS A 307 23.51 -7.12 12.10
N ASP A 308 23.78 -6.14 11.22
CA ASP A 308 23.65 -4.72 11.50
C ASP A 308 22.68 -4.11 10.49
N VAL A 309 21.43 -3.91 10.91
CA VAL A 309 20.35 -3.33 10.10
C VAL A 309 19.89 -2.05 10.73
N LYS A 310 19.75 -1.01 9.92
CA LYS A 310 19.09 0.23 10.32
C LYS A 310 18.08 0.65 9.27
N GLY A 311 17.02 1.29 9.73
CA GLY A 311 16.01 1.78 8.83
C GLY A 311 15.19 2.90 9.43
N SER A 312 14.49 3.60 8.55
CA SER A 312 13.49 4.59 8.92
C SER A 312 12.29 4.49 8.01
N PHE A 313 11.14 4.78 8.57
CA PHE A 313 9.88 4.88 7.87
C PHE A 313 9.17 6.14 8.33
N ASP A 314 8.83 7.00 7.39
CA ASP A 314 8.15 8.28 7.64
C ASP A 314 6.95 8.40 6.72
N ILE A 315 5.79 8.72 7.29
CA ILE A 315 4.59 9.07 6.56
C ILE A 315 4.13 10.44 7.04
N GLN A 316 3.81 11.31 6.12
CA GLN A 316 3.17 12.60 6.36
C GLN A 316 1.91 12.68 5.51
N ASP A 317 0.79 12.96 6.14
CA ASP A 317 -0.50 13.20 5.49
C ASP A 317 -1.05 14.54 5.99
N ASN A 318 -1.05 15.53 5.11
CA ASN A 318 -1.58 16.85 5.41
C ASN A 318 -2.86 17.06 4.60
N LYS A 319 -3.96 17.28 5.29
CA LYS A 319 -5.26 17.62 4.71
C LYS A 319 -5.70 18.99 5.22
N ASN A 320 -5.93 19.90 4.29
CA ASN A 320 -6.38 21.25 4.60
C ASN A 320 -7.44 21.69 3.58
N TYR A 321 -8.68 21.63 3.98
CA TYR A 321 -9.79 22.07 3.13
C TYR A 321 -10.08 23.56 3.39
N PRO A 322 -10.09 24.43 2.35
CA PRO A 322 -10.64 25.76 2.45
C PRO A 322 -12.07 25.72 2.99
N LYS A 323 -12.50 26.76 3.74
CA LYS A 323 -13.80 26.75 4.43
C LYS A 323 -14.99 26.51 3.50
N ASP A 324 -15.01 27.15 2.33
CA ASP A 324 -16.01 26.96 1.28
C ASP A 324 -16.06 25.52 0.75
N LYS A 325 -14.90 24.90 0.57
CA LYS A 325 -14.78 23.48 0.21
C LYS A 325 -15.16 22.55 1.37
N GLY A 326 -14.83 22.93 2.60
CA GLY A 326 -15.25 22.22 3.80
C GLY A 326 -16.77 22.09 3.89
N ASP A 327 -17.50 23.19 3.65
CA ASP A 327 -18.96 23.21 3.66
C ASP A 327 -19.56 22.34 2.54
N GLU A 328 -18.99 22.37 1.33
CA GLU A 328 -19.38 21.51 0.20
C GLU A 328 -19.16 20.03 0.53
N ILE A 329 -17.99 19.69 1.08
CA ILE A 329 -17.64 18.33 1.48
C ILE A 329 -18.55 17.85 2.62
N ALA A 330 -18.87 18.71 3.60
CA ALA A 330 -19.79 18.39 4.67
C ALA A 330 -21.17 18.03 4.12
N LYS A 331 -21.69 18.81 3.20
CA LYS A 331 -22.98 18.56 2.56
C LYS A 331 -22.99 17.21 1.83
N LEU A 332 -21.98 16.94 1.02
CA LEU A 332 -21.85 15.66 0.30
C LEU A 332 -21.66 14.48 1.25
N THR A 333 -20.86 14.65 2.31
CA THR A 333 -20.70 13.63 3.35
C THR A 333 -22.03 13.35 4.05
N ALA A 334 -22.82 14.39 4.38
CA ALA A 334 -24.14 14.23 4.97
C ALA A 334 -25.10 13.47 4.04
N GLU A 335 -25.11 13.79 2.75
CA GLU A 335 -25.92 13.08 1.74
C GLU A 335 -25.51 11.60 1.63
N LEU A 336 -24.21 11.33 1.65
CA LEU A 336 -23.68 9.97 1.63
C LEU A 336 -24.06 9.17 2.86
N LEU A 337 -23.86 9.73 4.05
CA LEU A 337 -24.26 9.11 5.32
C LEU A 337 -25.76 8.82 5.35
N SER A 338 -26.57 9.76 4.86
CA SER A 338 -28.02 9.56 4.72
C SER A 338 -28.37 8.38 3.79
N LYS A 339 -27.71 8.29 2.63
CA LYS A 339 -27.89 7.18 1.68
C LYS A 339 -27.49 5.82 2.31
N ILE A 340 -26.33 5.78 2.97
CA ILE A 340 -25.84 4.57 3.67
C ILE A 340 -26.84 4.15 4.73
N PHE A 341 -27.20 5.07 5.60
CA PHE A 341 -28.11 4.82 6.70
C PHE A 341 -29.48 4.30 6.21
N ASN A 342 -30.06 4.98 5.22
CA ASN A 342 -31.34 4.58 4.65
C ASN A 342 -31.27 3.20 3.97
N LYS A 343 -30.12 2.79 3.42
CA LYS A 343 -29.95 1.47 2.80
C LYS A 343 -29.81 0.37 3.84
N ILE A 344 -29.01 0.60 4.89
CA ILE A 344 -28.82 -0.38 5.97
C ILE A 344 -30.09 -0.56 6.80
N THR A 345 -30.87 0.52 6.98
CA THR A 345 -32.06 0.52 7.85
C THR A 345 -33.38 0.29 7.11
N LYS A 346 -33.32 0.03 5.80
CA LYS A 346 -34.50 -0.04 4.91
C LYS A 346 -35.60 -1.00 5.37
N ASP A 347 -35.24 -2.03 6.09
CA ASP A 347 -36.17 -3.10 6.51
C ASP A 347 -36.51 -3.09 8.02
N ASN A 348 -35.83 -2.26 8.84
CA ASN A 348 -35.88 -2.40 10.31
C ASN A 348 -36.29 -1.13 11.09
N LEU A 349 -36.49 0.01 10.46
CA LEU A 349 -36.81 1.25 11.17
C LEU A 349 -38.21 1.77 10.89
N ASP A 350 -38.96 2.02 11.96
CA ASP A 350 -40.20 2.77 11.95
C ASP A 350 -39.99 4.16 11.32
N LYS A 351 -40.86 4.57 10.40
CA LYS A 351 -40.76 5.84 9.66
C LYS A 351 -40.74 7.08 10.56
N SER A 352 -41.18 6.96 11.82
CA SER A 352 -41.14 8.03 12.82
C SER A 352 -39.75 8.31 13.41
N LYS A 353 -38.78 7.40 13.19
CA LYS A 353 -37.43 7.41 13.78
C LYS A 353 -36.32 7.81 12.79
N LYS A 354 -36.67 8.44 11.67
CA LYS A 354 -35.68 8.83 10.66
C LYS A 354 -34.81 9.96 11.14
N LEU A 355 -33.49 9.80 10.97
CA LEU A 355 -32.52 10.87 11.11
C LEU A 355 -32.84 11.98 10.09
N THR A 356 -32.72 13.24 10.52
CA THR A 356 -32.97 14.42 9.69
C THR A 356 -31.72 14.78 8.88
N ALA A 357 -31.88 15.60 7.86
CA ALA A 357 -30.75 16.16 7.12
C ALA A 357 -29.76 16.94 8.02
N GLU A 358 -30.29 17.60 9.07
CA GLU A 358 -29.50 18.33 10.07
C GLU A 358 -28.63 17.39 10.90
N ASP A 359 -29.12 16.21 11.29
CA ASP A 359 -28.35 15.20 12.02
C ASP A 359 -27.16 14.71 11.20
N PHE A 360 -27.39 14.46 9.91
CA PHE A 360 -26.32 14.06 9.00
C PHE A 360 -25.32 15.18 8.74
N MET A 361 -25.77 16.45 8.69
CA MET A 361 -24.90 17.60 8.55
C MET A 361 -24.02 17.80 9.79
N ASN A 362 -24.57 17.65 11.00
CA ASN A 362 -23.80 17.75 12.24
C ASN A 362 -22.73 16.67 12.31
N LEU A 363 -23.08 15.42 11.96
CA LEU A 363 -22.13 14.32 11.88
C LEU A 363 -21.05 14.57 10.81
N ALA A 364 -21.45 15.05 9.63
CA ALA A 364 -20.52 15.34 8.54
C ALA A 364 -19.54 16.46 8.91
N ASN A 365 -19.99 17.54 9.52
CA ASN A 365 -19.14 18.63 9.99
C ASN A 365 -18.10 18.13 10.99
N SER A 366 -18.52 17.31 11.97
CA SER A 366 -17.59 16.73 12.95
C SER A 366 -16.57 15.80 12.31
N LEU A 367 -16.96 15.03 11.30
CA LEU A 367 -16.03 14.17 10.55
C LEU A 367 -15.05 14.98 9.71
N ILE A 368 -15.44 16.16 9.24
CA ILE A 368 -14.56 17.07 8.47
C ILE A 368 -13.57 17.75 9.40
N GLU A 369 -14.00 18.19 10.57
CA GLU A 369 -13.07 18.70 11.60
C GLU A 369 -11.99 17.65 11.95
N ILE A 370 -12.37 16.37 12.01
CA ILE A 370 -11.41 15.27 12.19
C ILE A 370 -10.52 15.09 10.94
N LYS A 371 -10.99 15.46 9.75
CA LYS A 371 -10.24 15.29 8.49
C LYS A 371 -9.28 16.41 8.16
N ASN A 372 -9.47 17.62 8.70
CA ASN A 372 -8.48 18.68 8.64
C ASN A 372 -7.35 18.36 9.62
N THR A 373 -6.63 17.28 9.35
CA THR A 373 -5.60 16.76 10.25
C THR A 373 -4.24 16.79 9.60
N GLU A 374 -3.27 17.21 10.37
CA GLU A 374 -1.86 16.92 10.10
C GLU A 374 -1.52 15.61 10.79
N PHE A 375 -1.18 14.62 10.00
CA PHE A 375 -0.75 13.32 10.47
C PHE A 375 0.70 13.11 10.09
N SER A 376 1.53 12.70 11.05
CA SER A 376 2.86 12.22 10.74
C SER A 376 3.20 11.01 11.60
N THR A 377 3.92 10.07 11.02
CA THR A 377 4.54 8.98 11.77
C THR A 377 5.98 8.84 11.33
N ASN A 378 6.87 8.69 12.27
CA ASN A 378 8.27 8.41 12.05
C ASN A 378 8.67 7.20 12.89
N LEU A 379 9.10 6.14 12.23
CA LEU A 379 9.68 4.96 12.85
C LEU A 379 11.15 4.88 12.46
N THR A 380 12.04 4.86 13.44
CA THR A 380 13.44 4.52 13.25
C THR A 380 13.78 3.24 13.98
N TYR A 381 14.61 2.40 13.41
CA TYR A 381 15.07 1.20 14.06
C TYR A 381 16.52 0.89 13.67
N GLU A 382 17.24 0.32 14.61
CA GLU A 382 18.60 -0.17 14.45
C GLU A 382 18.74 -1.52 15.14
N ILE A 383 19.31 -2.50 14.43
CA ILE A 383 19.70 -3.79 14.99
C ILE A 383 21.20 -3.90 14.80
N LYS A 384 21.93 -4.07 15.89
CA LYS A 384 23.39 -4.22 15.85
C LYS A 384 23.84 -5.26 16.87
N ASP A 385 24.62 -6.24 16.43
CA ASP A 385 25.12 -7.34 17.29
C ASP A 385 24.02 -8.01 18.12
N SER A 386 22.82 -8.18 17.57
CA SER A 386 21.61 -8.70 18.23
C SER A 386 20.99 -7.76 19.28
N ILE A 387 21.41 -6.51 19.31
CA ILE A 387 20.75 -5.45 20.07
C ILE A 387 19.81 -4.73 19.10
N ALA A 388 18.56 -4.58 19.49
CA ALA A 388 17.54 -3.87 18.73
C ALA A 388 17.11 -2.62 19.48
N ASP A 389 17.14 -1.49 18.80
CA ASP A 389 16.60 -0.22 19.24
C ASP A 389 15.55 0.24 18.22
N ALA A 390 14.38 0.65 18.67
CA ALA A 390 13.32 1.18 17.81
C ALA A 390 12.66 2.38 18.48
N ASN A 391 12.42 3.44 17.71
CA ASN A 391 11.72 4.64 18.15
C ASN A 391 10.59 4.91 17.16
N LEU A 392 9.37 4.99 17.68
CA LEU A 392 8.18 5.39 16.95
C LEU A 392 7.70 6.73 17.48
N HIS A 393 7.59 7.68 16.59
CA HIS A 393 6.95 8.97 16.84
C HIS A 393 5.72 9.10 15.96
N PHE A 394 4.59 9.42 16.56
CA PHE A 394 3.31 9.53 15.91
C PHE A 394 2.62 10.81 16.32
N ASN A 395 2.21 11.62 15.36
CA ASN A 395 1.46 12.85 15.59
C ASN A 395 0.15 12.86 14.84
N ILE A 396 -0.89 13.32 15.51
CA ILE A 396 -2.14 13.74 14.88
C ILE A 396 -2.47 15.12 15.44
N ASN A 397 -2.36 16.16 14.60
CA ASN A 397 -2.54 17.54 15.02
C ASN A 397 -1.63 17.89 16.22
N GLU A 398 -2.24 18.21 17.34
CA GLU A 398 -1.57 18.56 18.60
C GLU A 398 -1.25 17.35 19.50
N TYR A 399 -1.63 16.14 19.10
CA TYR A 399 -1.42 14.93 19.90
C TYR A 399 -0.21 14.14 19.39
N SER A 400 0.66 13.74 20.31
CA SER A 400 1.81 12.91 20.00
C SER A 400 1.85 11.65 20.85
N ILE A 401 2.37 10.59 20.24
CA ILE A 401 2.71 9.33 20.87
C ILE A 401 4.16 9.03 20.53
N ASP A 402 4.99 8.88 21.55
CA ASP A 402 6.37 8.46 21.42
C ASP A 402 6.53 7.08 22.06
N LEU A 403 7.09 6.13 21.32
CA LEU A 403 7.38 4.79 21.81
C LEU A 403 8.83 4.45 21.52
N GLU A 404 9.60 4.22 22.56
CA GLU A 404 10.97 3.73 22.49
C GLU A 404 11.02 2.27 22.95
N ILE A 405 11.73 1.41 22.23
CA ILE A 405 11.94 0.01 22.57
C ILE A 405 13.41 -0.33 22.38
N SER A 406 14.02 -0.96 23.37
CA SER A 406 15.41 -1.39 23.32
C SER A 406 15.62 -2.73 24.05
N ASN A 407 16.53 -3.57 23.55
CA ASN A 407 16.98 -4.79 24.23
C ASN A 407 18.48 -4.77 24.54
N LYS A 408 19.02 -3.62 24.95
CA LYS A 408 20.47 -3.45 25.21
C LYS A 408 21.09 -4.47 26.13
N ASP A 409 20.34 -5.04 27.06
CA ASP A 409 20.79 -6.12 27.95
C ASP A 409 20.68 -7.53 27.33
N LYS A 410 20.22 -7.65 26.07
CA LYS A 410 20.01 -8.89 25.29
C LYS A 410 19.04 -9.91 25.91
N GLU A 411 18.64 -9.75 27.16
CA GLU A 411 17.73 -10.65 27.85
C GLU A 411 16.34 -10.05 28.03
N ARG A 412 16.25 -8.73 28.06
CA ARG A 412 15.03 -7.98 28.30
C ARG A 412 14.81 -6.90 27.27
N TYR A 413 13.58 -6.71 26.92
CA TYR A 413 13.15 -5.53 26.17
C TYR A 413 12.71 -4.47 27.17
N HIS A 414 13.26 -3.29 27.02
CA HIS A 414 12.86 -2.09 27.77
C HIS A 414 12.17 -1.14 26.81
N GLY A 415 11.15 -0.45 27.27
CA GLY A 415 10.48 0.54 26.48
C GLY A 415 9.93 1.68 27.31
N LEU A 416 9.79 2.82 26.64
CA LEU A 416 9.18 4.03 27.19
C LEU A 416 8.05 4.45 26.24
N LEU A 417 6.84 4.55 26.79
CA LEU A 417 5.69 5.13 26.11
C LEU A 417 5.41 6.51 26.69
N VAL A 418 5.37 7.51 25.80
CA VAL A 418 5.01 8.89 26.15
C VAL A 418 3.81 9.31 25.29
N LEU A 419 2.77 9.83 25.94
CA LEU A 419 1.61 10.41 25.26
C LEU A 419 1.50 11.89 25.63
N SER A 420 1.30 12.75 24.66
CA SER A 420 0.97 14.14 24.93
C SER A 420 -0.45 14.25 25.47
N ASP A 421 -0.63 14.93 26.59
CA ASP A 421 -1.92 15.26 27.22
C ASP A 421 -3.08 14.26 26.96
N PRO A 422 -3.04 13.05 27.57
CA PRO A 422 -4.09 12.05 27.37
C PRO A 422 -5.47 12.51 27.86
N PHE A 423 -5.52 13.47 28.79
CA PHE A 423 -6.77 14.07 29.26
C PHE A 423 -7.48 14.84 28.16
N LYS A 424 -6.73 15.59 27.35
CA LYS A 424 -7.28 16.35 26.23
C LYS A 424 -7.86 15.41 25.18
N ILE A 425 -7.18 14.28 24.90
CA ILE A 425 -7.68 13.24 23.99
C ILE A 425 -9.00 12.65 24.50
N ILE A 426 -9.07 12.27 25.76
CA ILE A 426 -10.28 11.69 26.36
C ILE A 426 -11.41 12.72 26.36
N ASN A 427 -11.15 13.95 26.78
CA ASN A 427 -12.16 15.01 26.79
C ASN A 427 -12.69 15.33 25.39
N ALA A 428 -11.84 15.40 24.37
CA ALA A 428 -12.29 15.63 23.00
C ALA A 428 -13.19 14.49 22.50
N LYS A 429 -12.85 13.22 22.82
CA LYS A 429 -13.66 12.07 22.42
C LYS A 429 -14.97 11.97 23.19
N THR A 430 -14.99 12.26 24.48
CA THR A 430 -16.22 12.27 25.26
C THR A 430 -17.14 13.42 24.83
N LYS A 431 -16.59 14.58 24.53
CA LYS A 431 -17.34 15.70 23.94
C LYS A 431 -17.98 15.29 22.60
N PHE A 432 -17.22 14.69 21.68
CA PHE A 432 -17.77 14.18 20.43
C PHE A 432 -18.89 13.14 20.66
N ALA A 433 -18.70 12.24 21.63
CA ALA A 433 -19.71 11.26 21.97
C ALA A 433 -21.00 11.90 22.50
N HIS A 434 -20.91 12.92 23.36
CA HIS A 434 -22.08 13.64 23.90
C HIS A 434 -22.79 14.49 22.84
N GLU A 435 -22.04 15.24 22.05
CA GLU A 435 -22.62 16.22 21.12
C GLU A 435 -23.14 15.58 19.84
N ILE A 436 -22.55 14.44 19.40
CA ILE A 436 -22.86 13.83 18.12
C ILE A 436 -23.43 12.42 18.26
N VAL A 437 -22.73 11.53 18.98
CA VAL A 437 -23.11 10.11 19.00
C VAL A 437 -24.37 9.86 19.80
N LEU A 438 -24.50 10.39 21.01
CA LEU A 438 -25.67 10.16 21.87
C LEU A 438 -26.98 10.67 21.25
N PRO A 439 -27.07 11.89 20.68
CA PRO A 439 -28.28 12.35 20.01
C PRO A 439 -28.68 11.46 18.81
N LEU A 440 -27.71 10.94 18.06
CA LEU A 440 -27.98 10.00 16.96
C LEU A 440 -28.53 8.66 17.48
N VAL A 441 -27.89 8.11 18.52
CA VAL A 441 -28.33 6.83 19.13
C VAL A 441 -29.71 7.00 19.75
N GLU A 442 -30.01 8.12 20.40
CA GLU A 442 -31.32 8.40 20.97
C GLU A 442 -32.41 8.42 19.90
N LYS A 443 -32.16 9.08 18.75
CA LYS A 443 -33.09 9.12 17.63
C LYS A 443 -33.32 7.74 16.99
N ILE A 444 -32.26 6.96 16.87
CA ILE A 444 -32.34 5.60 16.27
C ILE A 444 -33.06 4.63 17.21
N SER A 445 -32.76 4.68 18.51
CA SER A 445 -33.33 3.77 19.51
C SER A 445 -34.83 4.01 19.74
N GLY A 446 -35.32 5.24 19.60
CA GLY A 446 -36.73 5.59 19.80
C GLY A 446 -37.22 5.22 21.21
N GLU A 447 -38.25 4.35 21.31
CA GLU A 447 -38.82 3.91 22.61
C GLU A 447 -37.90 2.88 23.30
N ASP A 448 -37.16 2.07 22.54
CA ASP A 448 -36.17 1.14 23.10
C ASP A 448 -34.86 1.88 23.41
N LYS A 449 -34.72 2.28 24.66
CA LYS A 449 -33.53 3.00 25.16
C LYS A 449 -32.38 2.10 25.58
N THR A 450 -32.41 0.82 25.29
CA THR A 450 -31.37 -0.13 25.74
C THR A 450 -30.00 0.28 25.21
N ASN A 451 -29.87 0.53 23.90
CA ASN A 451 -28.59 0.96 23.29
C ASN A 451 -28.14 2.34 23.77
N LEU A 452 -29.07 3.27 23.96
CA LEU A 452 -28.78 4.60 24.49
C LEU A 452 -28.23 4.50 25.93
N ASN A 453 -28.86 3.71 26.79
CA ASN A 453 -28.43 3.51 28.18
C ASN A 453 -27.05 2.84 28.24
N ILE A 454 -26.77 1.87 27.37
CA ILE A 454 -25.45 1.22 27.26
C ILE A 454 -24.41 2.26 26.88
N MET A 455 -24.67 3.06 25.83
CA MET A 455 -23.73 4.08 25.36
C MET A 455 -23.49 5.17 26.40
N GLN A 456 -24.53 5.68 27.04
CA GLN A 456 -24.40 6.65 28.13
C GLN A 456 -23.55 6.11 29.28
N LYS A 457 -23.77 4.84 29.64
CA LYS A 457 -22.96 4.18 30.67
C LYS A 457 -21.49 4.07 30.29
N TYR A 458 -21.18 3.73 29.02
CA TYR A 458 -19.80 3.67 28.55
C TYR A 458 -19.13 5.05 28.59
N ILE A 459 -19.79 6.09 28.13
CA ILE A 459 -19.25 7.45 28.14
C ILE A 459 -19.01 7.90 29.59
N SER A 460 -19.99 7.74 30.49
CA SER A 460 -19.86 8.09 31.90
C SER A 460 -18.75 7.30 32.60
N ASN A 461 -18.54 6.03 32.24
CA ASN A 461 -17.44 5.24 32.76
C ASN A 461 -16.08 5.78 32.30
N ILE A 462 -15.96 6.15 31.01
CA ILE A 462 -14.74 6.77 30.48
C ILE A 462 -14.47 8.09 31.20
N GLU A 463 -15.45 8.97 31.33
CA GLU A 463 -15.31 10.26 32.00
C GLU A 463 -14.90 10.14 33.47
N SER A 464 -15.47 9.18 34.19
CA SER A 464 -15.26 9.06 35.63
C SER A 464 -14.04 8.21 36.04
N ASN A 465 -13.68 7.22 35.20
CA ASN A 465 -12.70 6.20 35.61
C ASN A 465 -11.47 6.09 34.72
N ALA A 466 -11.50 6.59 33.47
CA ALA A 466 -10.38 6.45 32.54
C ALA A 466 -9.11 7.14 33.07
N PHE A 467 -9.24 8.30 33.68
CA PHE A 467 -8.11 9.03 34.23
C PHE A 467 -7.48 8.31 35.44
N GLU A 468 -8.30 7.76 36.33
CA GLU A 468 -7.80 7.00 37.45
C GLU A 468 -7.13 5.69 37.03
N ALA A 469 -7.66 5.06 35.97
CA ALA A 469 -7.03 3.91 35.36
C ALA A 469 -5.68 4.27 34.71
N LEU A 470 -5.60 5.38 33.95
CA LEU A 470 -4.34 5.85 33.37
C LEU A 470 -3.26 6.14 34.39
N LYS A 471 -3.60 6.70 35.55
CA LYS A 471 -2.64 6.95 36.64
C LYS A 471 -1.95 5.67 37.12
N VAL A 472 -2.62 4.53 37.09
CA VAL A 472 -2.03 3.23 37.45
C VAL A 472 -0.92 2.82 36.49
N PHE A 473 -1.08 3.14 35.20
CA PHE A 473 -0.09 2.86 34.15
C PHE A 473 0.96 3.96 34.03
N SER A 474 0.78 5.13 34.64
CA SER A 474 1.71 6.25 34.53
C SER A 474 2.86 6.13 35.53
N LYS A 475 4.05 6.62 35.14
CA LYS A 475 5.15 6.94 36.03
C LYS A 475 4.82 8.12 36.97
N ILE A 476 3.88 8.96 36.54
CA ILE A 476 3.47 10.18 37.26
C ILE A 476 2.26 9.82 38.12
N PRO A 477 2.40 9.65 39.43
CA PRO A 477 1.31 9.18 40.32
C PRO A 477 0.12 10.15 40.37
N GLU A 478 0.39 11.44 40.21
CA GLU A 478 -0.60 12.53 40.27
C GLU A 478 -0.73 13.20 38.90
N LEU A 479 -0.97 12.37 37.87
CA LEU A 479 -1.17 12.86 36.50
C LEU A 479 -2.34 13.85 36.46
N THR A 480 -2.11 15.06 35.96
CA THR A 480 -3.09 16.13 35.81
C THR A 480 -3.28 16.54 34.36
N GLN A 481 -4.30 17.34 34.09
CA GLN A 481 -4.56 17.86 32.74
C GLN A 481 -3.37 18.72 32.27
N GLY A 482 -2.89 18.48 31.04
CA GLY A 482 -1.73 19.14 30.48
C GLY A 482 -0.42 18.39 30.70
N ASP A 483 -0.41 17.39 31.58
CA ASP A 483 0.78 16.56 31.79
C ASP A 483 0.95 15.54 30.66
N LYS A 484 2.21 15.24 30.37
CA LYS A 484 2.54 14.09 29.53
C LYS A 484 2.36 12.81 30.32
N PHE A 485 1.72 11.85 29.73
CA PHE A 485 1.68 10.49 30.26
C PHE A 485 2.99 9.78 29.93
N GLU A 486 3.60 9.15 30.91
CA GLU A 486 4.81 8.34 30.74
C GLU A 486 4.63 6.98 31.40
N ALA A 487 5.01 5.92 30.68
CA ALA A 487 5.02 4.56 31.19
C ALA A 487 6.28 3.82 30.73
N ASP A 488 7.04 3.27 31.70
CA ASP A 488 8.12 2.33 31.38
C ASP A 488 7.56 0.92 31.32
N PHE A 489 8.01 0.15 30.36
CA PHE A 489 7.73 -1.27 30.34
C PHE A 489 9.00 -2.09 30.18
N SER A 490 9.00 -3.29 30.73
CA SER A 490 10.04 -4.28 30.49
C SER A 490 9.40 -5.64 30.24
N TYR A 491 9.92 -6.35 29.24
CA TYR A 491 9.46 -7.68 28.86
C TYR A 491 10.63 -8.64 28.84
N GLU A 492 10.51 -9.73 29.55
CA GLU A 492 11.49 -10.82 29.59
C GLU A 492 10.93 -12.04 28.86
N PRO A 493 11.41 -12.34 27.64
CA PRO A 493 10.84 -13.41 26.81
C PRO A 493 10.94 -14.80 27.44
N LYS A 494 12.04 -15.09 28.19
CA LYS A 494 12.29 -16.41 28.80
C LYS A 494 11.26 -16.77 29.87
N SER A 495 10.80 -15.77 30.63
CA SER A 495 9.82 -15.94 31.71
C SER A 495 8.42 -15.47 31.33
N PHE A 496 8.22 -14.92 30.12
CA PHE A 496 7.00 -14.24 29.71
C PHE A 496 6.53 -13.15 30.70
N SER A 497 7.49 -12.51 31.39
CA SER A 497 7.21 -11.52 32.42
C SER A 497 7.14 -10.13 31.80
N LEU A 498 5.95 -9.51 31.84
CA LEU A 498 5.73 -8.11 31.51
C LEU A 498 5.59 -7.29 32.78
N LYS A 499 6.37 -6.22 32.89
CA LYS A 499 6.27 -5.23 33.99
C LYS A 499 6.05 -3.84 33.37
N ILE A 500 5.20 -3.05 34.02
CA ILE A 500 4.97 -1.64 33.69
C ILE A 500 5.26 -0.82 34.93
N ASN A 501 6.16 0.14 34.87
CA ASN A 501 6.65 0.94 36.00
C ASN A 501 7.09 0.06 37.17
N ASN A 502 7.80 -1.03 36.89
CA ASN A 502 8.24 -2.07 37.85
C ASN A 502 7.13 -2.89 38.53
N LYS A 503 5.85 -2.69 38.22
CA LYS A 503 4.74 -3.54 38.65
C LYS A 503 4.53 -4.67 37.66
N SER A 504 4.22 -5.87 38.17
CA SER A 504 3.84 -6.97 37.29
C SER A 504 2.51 -6.67 36.58
N PHE A 505 2.30 -7.26 35.40
CA PHE A 505 1.04 -7.11 34.69
C PHE A 505 -0.16 -7.55 35.54
N LEU A 506 0.02 -8.59 36.37
CA LEU A 506 -1.04 -9.08 37.24
C LEU A 506 -1.38 -8.04 38.35
N GLU A 507 -0.39 -7.39 38.95
CA GLU A 507 -0.62 -6.33 39.95
C GLU A 507 -1.40 -5.16 39.33
N ILE A 508 -1.12 -4.84 38.06
CA ILE A 508 -1.82 -3.75 37.37
C ILE A 508 -3.28 -4.10 37.11
N ILE A 509 -3.55 -5.27 36.51
CA ILE A 509 -4.93 -5.64 36.16
C ILE A 509 -5.82 -5.93 37.38
N THR A 510 -5.21 -6.19 38.54
CA THR A 510 -5.92 -6.36 39.81
C THR A 510 -6.03 -5.07 40.62
N ASP A 511 -5.44 -3.97 40.16
CA ASP A 511 -5.58 -2.67 40.82
C ASP A 511 -7.05 -2.24 40.84
N GLU A 512 -7.52 -1.73 41.99
CA GLU A 512 -8.92 -1.37 42.19
C GLU A 512 -9.43 -0.37 41.14
N LYS A 513 -8.60 0.58 40.71
CA LYS A 513 -8.95 1.59 39.71
C LYS A 513 -9.13 0.96 38.34
N ILE A 514 -8.26 0.04 37.94
CA ILE A 514 -8.37 -0.71 36.70
C ILE A 514 -9.61 -1.60 36.70
N VAL A 515 -9.81 -2.35 37.80
CA VAL A 515 -10.98 -3.22 37.95
C VAL A 515 -12.28 -2.41 37.86
N LYS A 516 -12.31 -1.23 38.53
CA LYS A 516 -13.47 -0.34 38.46
C LYS A 516 -13.75 0.17 37.04
N PHE A 517 -12.71 0.59 36.33
CA PHE A 517 -12.82 1.02 34.93
C PHE A 517 -13.34 -0.12 34.03
N LEU A 518 -12.75 -1.31 34.15
CA LEU A 518 -13.17 -2.47 33.35
C LEU A 518 -14.61 -2.89 33.65
N ARG A 519 -14.98 -2.95 34.94
CA ARG A 519 -16.37 -3.30 35.33
C ARG A 519 -17.41 -2.31 34.80
N GLY A 520 -17.02 -1.08 34.58
CA GLY A 520 -17.91 -0.09 33.96
C GLY A 520 -18.39 -0.44 32.57
N PHE A 521 -17.70 -1.32 31.84
CA PHE A 521 -18.10 -1.78 30.50
C PHE A 521 -19.02 -3.00 30.49
N TYR A 522 -19.13 -3.76 31.60
CA TYR A 522 -20.00 -4.94 31.66
C TYR A 522 -21.43 -4.55 31.96
N THR A 523 -22.38 -5.17 31.26
CA THR A 523 -23.81 -5.04 31.56
C THR A 523 -24.20 -5.91 32.75
N GLN A 524 -25.39 -5.67 33.35
CA GLN A 524 -25.82 -6.49 34.49
C GLN A 524 -26.04 -7.97 34.13
N GLU A 525 -26.35 -8.28 32.88
CA GLU A 525 -26.52 -9.65 32.36
C GLU A 525 -25.20 -10.43 32.36
N ASP A 526 -24.09 -9.74 32.06
CA ASP A 526 -22.75 -10.36 32.08
C ASP A 526 -22.24 -10.64 33.51
N LYS A 527 -22.92 -10.12 34.54
CA LYS A 527 -22.52 -10.35 35.92
C LYS A 527 -22.89 -11.74 36.47
N GLN A 528 -23.74 -12.49 35.78
CA GLN A 528 -24.15 -13.83 36.23
C GLN A 528 -23.11 -14.92 35.94
N ASP A 529 -22.19 -14.68 34.98
CA ASP A 529 -21.21 -15.69 34.54
C ASP A 529 -19.79 -15.49 35.09
N LEU A 530 -19.54 -14.47 35.91
CA LEU A 530 -18.24 -14.35 36.61
C LEU A 530 -18.21 -15.33 37.78
N PRO A 531 -17.24 -16.28 37.85
CA PRO A 531 -17.15 -17.21 38.96
C PRO A 531 -16.98 -16.42 40.25
N LYS A 532 -17.94 -16.58 41.12
CA LYS A 532 -17.84 -16.08 42.51
C LYS A 532 -16.64 -16.76 43.13
N THR A 533 -15.60 -16.00 43.40
CA THR A 533 -14.51 -16.42 44.30
C THR A 533 -15.14 -16.51 45.67
N GLU A 534 -15.69 -17.66 46.04
CA GLU A 534 -16.09 -17.96 47.39
C GLU A 534 -14.83 -18.07 48.24
N THR A 535 -14.61 -17.05 49.05
CA THR A 535 -13.78 -17.15 50.24
C THR A 535 -14.56 -18.01 51.23
N SER A 536 -14.40 -19.32 51.17
CA SER A 536 -14.81 -20.20 52.26
C SER A 536 -13.64 -20.36 53.23
N ASN A 537 -13.69 -19.60 54.30
CA ASN A 537 -13.21 -20.10 55.57
C ASN A 537 -14.24 -21.14 56.03
N GLU A 538 -13.81 -22.37 56.21
CA GLU A 538 -14.24 -23.21 57.34
C GLU A 538 -13.49 -24.54 57.27
N ASP A 539 -12.85 -24.79 58.40
CA ASP A 539 -12.29 -26.06 58.83
C ASP A 539 -13.32 -27.20 58.70
N ASN A 540 -12.92 -28.28 58.03
CA ASN A 540 -13.34 -29.60 58.42
C ASN A 540 -12.38 -30.66 57.89
N GLN A 541 -11.61 -31.23 58.79
CA GLN A 541 -10.94 -32.49 58.61
C GLN A 541 -11.95 -33.60 58.45
N GLU A 542 -11.91 -34.31 57.32
CA GLU A 542 -12.35 -35.69 57.27
C GLU A 542 -11.47 -36.51 56.30
N SER A 543 -10.93 -37.55 56.84
CA SER A 543 -10.14 -38.60 56.26
C SER A 543 -10.89 -39.39 55.18
N ILE A 544 -10.32 -39.52 53.97
CA ILE A 544 -10.72 -40.55 53.00
C ILE A 544 -9.50 -41.27 52.45
N THR A 545 -9.54 -42.59 52.62
CA THR A 545 -8.63 -43.61 52.16
C THR A 545 -8.52 -43.67 50.61
N PRO A 546 -7.39 -44.15 50.10
CA PRO A 546 -7.21 -44.32 48.64
C PRO A 546 -7.73 -45.69 48.20
N ASP A 547 -8.50 -45.68 47.10
CA ASP A 547 -8.57 -46.80 46.13
C ASP A 547 -9.62 -46.45 45.04
N GLU A 548 -9.17 -46.21 43.83
CA GLU A 548 -9.83 -46.76 42.63
C GLU A 548 -9.08 -46.26 41.34
N GLU A 549 -8.67 -47.25 40.57
CA GLU A 549 -8.00 -47.16 39.28
C GLU A 549 -8.91 -46.51 38.23
N ILE A 550 -8.37 -45.58 37.44
CA ILE A 550 -8.99 -45.05 36.24
C ILE A 550 -8.32 -45.66 35.01
N PRO A 551 -9.06 -46.26 34.06
CA PRO A 551 -8.49 -46.83 32.85
C PRO A 551 -8.21 -45.76 31.81
N ALA A 552 -7.06 -45.89 31.18
CA ALA A 552 -6.63 -45.10 30.03
C ALA A 552 -7.55 -45.34 28.82
N SER A 553 -8.10 -44.28 28.23
CA SER A 553 -8.61 -44.32 26.88
C SER A 553 -7.85 -43.35 25.97
N SER A 554 -7.14 -43.98 25.07
CA SER A 554 -6.49 -43.38 23.91
C SER A 554 -7.51 -42.80 22.94
N THR A 555 -7.35 -41.56 22.55
CA THR A 555 -7.89 -41.08 21.27
C THR A 555 -6.86 -40.18 20.59
N ASN A 556 -6.16 -40.77 19.63
CA ASN A 556 -5.42 -40.09 18.59
C ASN A 556 -6.40 -39.25 17.71
N ASN A 557 -6.22 -37.96 17.64
CA ASN A 557 -6.75 -37.17 16.55
C ASN A 557 -5.61 -36.56 15.74
N ASN A 558 -5.28 -37.27 14.66
CA ASN A 558 -4.46 -36.78 13.55
C ASN A 558 -5.22 -35.68 12.81
N ILE A 559 -4.79 -34.44 12.91
CA ILE A 559 -5.20 -33.37 12.01
C ILE A 559 -4.24 -33.37 10.81
N LYS A 560 -4.72 -33.84 9.68
CA LYS A 560 -4.08 -33.68 8.36
C LYS A 560 -4.20 -32.22 7.93
N LEU A 561 -3.09 -31.53 7.82
CA LEU A 561 -2.97 -30.29 7.06
C LEU A 561 -3.01 -30.64 5.57
N ASN A 562 -4.09 -30.27 4.90
CA ASN A 562 -4.16 -30.27 3.45
C ASN A 562 -3.48 -29.01 2.91
N SER A 563 -2.44 -29.24 2.13
CA SER A 563 -1.78 -28.27 1.26
C SER A 563 -2.76 -27.74 0.22
N ILE A 564 -2.84 -26.43 0.10
CA ILE A 564 -3.53 -25.72 -0.98
C ILE A 564 -2.49 -25.42 -2.06
N PRO A 565 -2.85 -25.58 -3.36
CA PRO A 565 -1.97 -25.43 -4.50
C PRO A 565 -1.52 -23.97 -4.77
#